data_b16c4281274e98b634f6e40aaa2d3cf6
#
_entry.id   b16c4281274e98b634f6e40aaa2d3cf6
#
_cell.length_a   1.000
_cell.length_b   1.000
_cell.length_c   1.000
_cell.angle_alpha   90.00
_cell.angle_beta   90.00
_cell.angle_gamma   90.00
#
_symmetry.space_group_name_H-M   'P 1'
#
loop_
_entity.id
_entity.type
_entity.pdbx_description
1 polymer ?
#
loop_
_entity_poly.entity_id
_entity_poly.type
_entity_poly.pdbx_seq_one_letter_code
_entity_poly.pdbx_strand_id
1 'polypeptide(L)'
;MSNKTRGGQFIVKETKCEDIFTPEDFNEEQLMMRDSVKEFVDKELWAHKDRFEKKDYAYTEETMRKAGELGLLGVAVPEAYGGLGMGFVSTMLVCDYISGATGSFSTAFGAHTGIGTMPITLYGTEEQKLKYVPKLASGEWFGAYCLTEPGAGSDAGGQTTTAVLDGDSYILNGRKTFITNAPIADFAIVIAV
;
A
#
# COMPACT_ATOMS: atom_id res chain seq x y z
N MET A 1 20.76 -18.34 0.27
CA MET A 1 19.93 -17.64 -0.74
C MET A 1 19.66 -18.63 -1.84
N SER A 2 18.41 -18.86 -2.23
CA SER A 2 18.08 -19.81 -3.29
C SER A 2 18.65 -19.31 -4.62
N ASN A 3 19.18 -20.22 -5.44
CA ASN A 3 19.65 -19.94 -6.80
C ASN A 3 18.52 -19.64 -7.79
N LYS A 4 17.30 -19.37 -7.28
CA LYS A 4 16.12 -19.14 -8.09
C LYS A 4 16.27 -17.89 -8.96
N THR A 5 15.73 -17.97 -10.16
CA THR A 5 15.65 -16.86 -11.12
C THR A 5 14.79 -15.75 -10.55
N ARG A 6 15.30 -14.50 -10.59
CA ARG A 6 14.61 -13.37 -9.96
C ARG A 6 13.49 -12.81 -10.84
N GLY A 7 12.32 -12.60 -10.23
CA GLY A 7 11.18 -11.98 -10.88
C GLY A 7 10.82 -12.64 -12.22
N GLY A 8 10.50 -11.83 -13.22
CA GLY A 8 10.12 -12.31 -14.56
C GLY A 8 11.28 -12.70 -15.48
N GLN A 9 12.50 -12.85 -15.00
CA GLN A 9 13.66 -13.20 -15.85
C GLN A 9 13.47 -14.51 -16.62
N PHE A 10 12.67 -15.44 -16.07
CA PHE A 10 12.33 -16.71 -16.75
C PHE A 10 11.57 -16.53 -18.07
N ILE A 11 10.97 -15.34 -18.29
CA ILE A 11 10.27 -15.01 -19.56
C ILE A 11 11.26 -14.72 -20.68
N VAL A 12 12.44 -14.18 -20.34
CA VAL A 12 13.43 -13.68 -21.32
C VAL A 12 14.76 -14.43 -21.30
N LYS A 13 14.94 -15.36 -20.36
CA LYS A 13 16.14 -16.19 -20.23
C LYS A 13 15.76 -17.65 -20.28
N GLU A 14 16.59 -18.46 -20.94
CA GLU A 14 16.49 -19.90 -20.81
C GLU A 14 16.69 -20.28 -19.34
N THR A 15 15.69 -20.92 -18.76
CA THR A 15 15.62 -21.21 -17.32
C THR A 15 15.05 -22.60 -17.12
N LYS A 16 15.67 -23.39 -16.27
CA LYS A 16 15.12 -24.68 -15.86
C LYS A 16 13.94 -24.49 -14.93
N CYS A 17 12.95 -25.38 -14.98
CA CYS A 17 11.76 -25.34 -14.13
C CYS A 17 12.11 -25.27 -12.64
N GLU A 18 13.15 -25.99 -12.22
CA GLU A 18 13.64 -26.03 -10.83
C GLU A 18 14.21 -24.69 -10.33
N ASP A 19 14.59 -23.78 -11.26
CA ASP A 19 15.13 -22.45 -10.92
C ASP A 19 14.05 -21.36 -10.88
N ILE A 20 12.79 -21.68 -11.17
CA ILE A 20 11.67 -20.74 -11.11
C ILE A 20 11.06 -20.79 -9.71
N PHE A 21 10.81 -19.61 -9.13
CA PHE A 21 10.10 -19.50 -7.85
C PHE A 21 8.59 -19.70 -8.10
N THR A 22 8.01 -20.62 -7.36
CA THR A 22 6.57 -20.96 -7.45
C THR A 22 5.92 -20.94 -6.07
N PRO A 23 4.58 -21.00 -5.95
CA PRO A 23 3.91 -21.04 -4.65
C PRO A 23 4.34 -22.19 -3.73
N GLU A 24 4.86 -23.29 -4.29
CA GLU A 24 5.40 -24.42 -3.55
C GLU A 24 6.73 -24.08 -2.84
N ASP A 25 7.38 -22.98 -3.24
CA ASP A 25 8.61 -22.48 -2.63
C ASP A 25 8.37 -21.50 -1.46
N PHE A 26 7.13 -21.22 -1.11
CA PHE A 26 6.83 -20.37 0.05
C PHE A 26 7.35 -21.01 1.32
N ASN A 27 8.02 -20.19 2.15
CA ASN A 27 8.46 -20.61 3.46
C ASN A 27 7.29 -20.64 4.47
N GLU A 28 7.54 -21.17 5.67
CA GLU A 28 6.50 -21.31 6.71
C GLU A 28 5.84 -19.97 7.08
N GLU A 29 6.62 -18.90 7.16
CA GLU A 29 6.16 -17.57 7.50
C GLU A 29 5.23 -16.99 6.41
N GLN A 30 5.57 -17.21 5.14
CA GLN A 30 4.73 -16.84 4.00
C GLN A 30 3.43 -17.67 3.94
N LEU A 31 3.50 -18.96 4.28
CA LEU A 31 2.32 -19.81 4.36
C LEU A 31 1.40 -19.38 5.51
N MET A 32 1.93 -19.03 6.67
CA MET A 32 1.14 -18.48 7.78
C MET A 32 0.48 -17.14 7.38
N MET A 33 1.21 -16.25 6.71
CA MET A 33 0.68 -14.99 6.19
C MET A 33 -0.44 -15.24 5.18
N ARG A 34 -0.26 -16.18 4.26
CA ARG A 34 -1.29 -16.59 3.29
C ARG A 34 -2.58 -17.01 3.99
N ASP A 35 -2.48 -17.88 4.99
CA ASP A 35 -3.65 -18.42 5.69
C ASP A 35 -4.35 -17.32 6.49
N SER A 36 -3.60 -16.41 7.11
CA SER A 36 -4.13 -15.25 7.83
C SER A 36 -4.87 -14.29 6.90
N VAL A 37 -4.25 -13.90 5.77
CA VAL A 37 -4.91 -12.98 4.83
C VAL A 37 -6.13 -13.61 4.17
N LYS A 38 -6.08 -14.90 3.87
CA LYS A 38 -7.23 -15.63 3.32
C LYS A 38 -8.41 -15.62 4.29
N GLU A 39 -8.17 -15.90 5.57
CA GLU A 39 -9.22 -15.84 6.60
C GLU A 39 -9.80 -14.44 6.72
N PHE A 40 -8.96 -13.41 6.73
CA PHE A 40 -9.41 -12.01 6.74
C PHE A 40 -10.29 -11.68 5.52
N VAL A 41 -9.87 -12.08 4.33
CA VAL A 41 -10.62 -11.86 3.09
C VAL A 41 -11.99 -12.54 3.13
N ASP A 42 -12.04 -13.80 3.55
CA ASP A 42 -13.29 -14.56 3.63
C ASP A 42 -14.28 -13.93 4.63
N LYS A 43 -13.78 -13.50 5.81
CA LYS A 43 -14.62 -12.98 6.90
C LYS A 43 -15.02 -11.52 6.72
N GLU A 44 -14.08 -10.68 6.34
CA GLU A 44 -14.27 -9.21 6.36
C GLU A 44 -14.60 -8.64 4.98
N LEU A 45 -14.11 -9.24 3.91
CA LEU A 45 -14.31 -8.70 2.57
C LEU A 45 -15.45 -9.39 1.81
N TRP A 46 -15.37 -10.71 1.62
CA TRP A 46 -16.38 -11.45 0.87
C TRP A 46 -17.76 -11.38 1.52
N ALA A 47 -17.82 -11.57 2.83
CA ALA A 47 -19.08 -11.54 3.57
C ALA A 47 -19.80 -10.17 3.52
N HIS A 48 -19.04 -9.10 3.25
CA HIS A 48 -19.53 -7.72 3.32
C HIS A 48 -19.27 -6.89 2.07
N LYS A 49 -18.97 -7.52 0.94
CA LYS A 49 -18.57 -6.88 -0.30
C LYS A 49 -19.54 -5.77 -0.75
N ASP A 50 -20.84 -5.95 -0.52
CA ASP A 50 -21.87 -4.97 -0.90
C ASP A 50 -21.74 -3.62 -0.16
N ARG A 51 -21.12 -3.60 1.03
CA ARG A 51 -20.86 -2.36 1.78
C ARG A 51 -19.80 -1.53 1.08
N PHE A 52 -18.71 -2.17 0.62
CA PHE A 52 -17.65 -1.48 -0.12
C PHE A 52 -18.16 -0.92 -1.44
N GLU A 53 -18.97 -1.67 -2.17
CA GLU A 53 -19.57 -1.25 -3.45
C GLU A 53 -20.55 -0.06 -3.26
N LYS A 54 -21.19 0.04 -2.09
CA LYS A 54 -22.05 1.18 -1.71
C LYS A 54 -21.28 2.37 -1.13
N LYS A 55 -19.92 2.30 -1.12
CA LYS A 55 -19.04 3.34 -0.59
C LYS A 55 -19.30 3.64 0.90
N ASP A 56 -19.50 2.60 1.70
CA ASP A 56 -19.55 2.70 3.14
C ASP A 56 -18.13 2.96 3.68
N TYR A 57 -17.76 4.24 3.74
CA TYR A 57 -16.43 4.66 4.15
C TYR A 57 -16.13 4.28 5.60
N ALA A 58 -17.10 4.38 6.50
CA ALA A 58 -16.91 4.01 7.90
C ALA A 58 -16.54 2.51 8.03
N TYR A 59 -17.19 1.66 7.24
CA TYR A 59 -16.87 0.24 7.21
C TYR A 59 -15.50 -0.03 6.54
N THR A 60 -15.16 0.75 5.52
CA THR A 60 -13.84 0.66 4.89
C THR A 60 -12.74 0.99 5.90
N GLU A 61 -12.88 2.07 6.68
CA GLU A 61 -11.95 2.43 7.75
C GLU A 61 -11.84 1.34 8.82
N GLU A 62 -12.99 0.83 9.32
CA GLU A 62 -13.02 -0.26 10.29
C GLU A 62 -12.24 -1.48 9.77
N THR A 63 -12.50 -1.87 8.51
CA THR A 63 -11.86 -3.03 7.90
C THR A 63 -10.36 -2.80 7.66
N MET A 64 -9.96 -1.57 7.29
CA MET A 64 -8.55 -1.18 7.19
C MET A 64 -7.84 -1.27 8.54
N ARG A 65 -8.48 -0.84 9.65
CA ARG A 65 -7.92 -0.97 11.00
C ARG A 65 -7.73 -2.44 11.39
N LYS A 66 -8.70 -3.30 11.11
CA LYS A 66 -8.57 -4.76 11.31
C LYS A 66 -7.40 -5.35 10.51
N ALA A 67 -7.21 -4.89 9.27
CA ALA A 67 -6.04 -5.29 8.48
C ALA A 67 -4.73 -4.84 9.13
N GLY A 68 -4.70 -3.64 9.73
CA GLY A 68 -3.56 -3.13 10.51
C GLY A 68 -3.26 -3.97 11.75
N GLU A 69 -4.29 -4.34 12.52
CA GLU A 69 -4.17 -5.22 13.70
C GLU A 69 -3.55 -6.57 13.36
N LEU A 70 -3.81 -7.08 12.15
CA LEU A 70 -3.20 -8.31 11.62
C LEU A 70 -1.82 -8.09 10.98
N GLY A 71 -1.29 -6.86 10.99
CA GLY A 71 -0.02 -6.51 10.38
C GLY A 71 -0.04 -6.41 8.85
N LEU A 72 -1.20 -6.58 8.21
CA LEU A 72 -1.31 -6.62 6.74
C LEU A 72 -0.97 -5.27 6.09
N LEU A 73 -1.15 -4.15 6.80
CA LEU A 73 -0.78 -2.82 6.30
C LEU A 73 0.72 -2.54 6.37
N GLY A 74 1.44 -3.27 7.23
CA GLY A 74 2.87 -3.09 7.52
C GLY A 74 3.79 -4.16 6.95
N VAL A 75 3.34 -5.03 6.05
CA VAL A 75 4.12 -6.19 5.55
C VAL A 75 5.50 -5.78 5.02
N ALA A 76 5.57 -4.75 4.19
CA ALA A 76 6.82 -4.25 3.60
C ALA A 76 7.55 -3.20 4.47
N VAL A 77 6.90 -2.70 5.51
CA VAL A 77 7.47 -1.69 6.41
C VAL A 77 8.52 -2.35 7.31
N PRO A 78 9.71 -1.77 7.47
CA PRO A 78 10.73 -2.29 8.38
C PRO A 78 10.23 -2.41 9.82
N GLU A 79 10.70 -3.42 10.55
CA GLU A 79 10.38 -3.66 11.96
C GLU A 79 10.68 -2.47 12.86
N ALA A 80 11.77 -1.73 12.55
CA ALA A 80 12.15 -0.51 13.26
C ALA A 80 11.05 0.58 13.28
N TYR A 81 10.10 0.51 12.34
CA TYR A 81 8.96 1.42 12.22
C TYR A 81 7.61 0.73 12.45
N GLY A 82 7.63 -0.43 13.14
CA GLY A 82 6.40 -1.14 13.52
C GLY A 82 5.79 -2.03 12.43
N GLY A 83 6.51 -2.28 11.34
CA GLY A 83 6.10 -3.23 10.29
C GLY A 83 6.62 -4.64 10.54
N LEU A 84 6.37 -5.52 9.57
CA LEU A 84 6.80 -6.92 9.61
C LEU A 84 8.17 -7.15 8.92
N GLY A 85 8.71 -6.17 8.20
CA GLY A 85 9.98 -6.27 7.50
C GLY A 85 10.04 -7.37 6.42
N MET A 86 8.90 -7.87 5.99
CA MET A 86 8.83 -8.96 5.02
C MET A 86 9.12 -8.46 3.61
N GLY A 87 9.69 -9.34 2.78
CA GLY A 87 10.08 -8.99 1.42
C GLY A 87 8.90 -8.84 0.45
N PHE A 88 9.25 -8.44 -0.78
CA PHE A 88 8.28 -8.16 -1.85
C PHE A 88 7.36 -9.35 -2.18
N VAL A 89 7.86 -10.59 -2.08
CA VAL A 89 7.05 -11.80 -2.31
C VAL A 89 5.87 -11.85 -1.32
N SER A 90 6.11 -11.62 -0.04
CA SER A 90 5.07 -11.61 0.99
C SER A 90 4.06 -10.47 0.77
N THR A 91 4.55 -9.29 0.36
CA THR A 91 3.68 -8.17 0.01
C THR A 91 2.76 -8.52 -1.16
N MET A 92 3.31 -9.13 -2.22
CA MET A 92 2.50 -9.54 -3.38
C MET A 92 1.52 -10.66 -3.04
N LEU A 93 1.91 -11.59 -2.19
CA LEU A 93 1.03 -12.64 -1.68
C LEU A 93 -0.21 -12.05 -0.98
N VAL A 94 -0.01 -11.07 -0.08
CA VAL A 94 -1.12 -10.37 0.58
C VAL A 94 -1.99 -9.61 -0.44
N CYS A 95 -1.37 -8.88 -1.36
CA CYS A 95 -2.09 -8.13 -2.40
C CYS A 95 -2.94 -9.05 -3.30
N ASP A 96 -2.43 -10.23 -3.65
CA ASP A 96 -3.15 -11.20 -4.48
C ASP A 96 -4.48 -11.63 -3.83
N TYR A 97 -4.43 -12.03 -2.56
CA TYR A 97 -5.64 -12.41 -1.83
C TYR A 97 -6.61 -11.25 -1.61
N ILE A 98 -6.12 -10.09 -1.19
CA ILE A 98 -6.95 -8.88 -0.99
C ILE A 98 -7.65 -8.48 -2.30
N SER A 99 -6.94 -8.56 -3.43
CA SER A 99 -7.48 -8.16 -4.74
C SER A 99 -8.56 -9.09 -5.25
N GLY A 100 -8.60 -10.34 -4.80
CA GLY A 100 -9.58 -11.32 -5.24
C GLY A 100 -11.01 -11.05 -4.76
N ALA A 101 -11.21 -10.24 -3.72
CA ALA A 101 -12.53 -10.05 -3.11
C ALA A 101 -13.33 -8.89 -3.71
N THR A 102 -12.80 -7.68 -3.65
CA THR A 102 -13.47 -6.47 -4.14
C THR A 102 -12.46 -5.43 -4.60
N GLY A 103 -12.69 -4.85 -5.80
CA GLY A 103 -11.84 -3.79 -6.34
C GLY A 103 -11.83 -2.54 -5.49
N SER A 104 -12.93 -2.22 -4.84
CA SER A 104 -13.05 -1.03 -3.97
C SER A 104 -12.11 -1.10 -2.77
N PHE A 105 -12.14 -2.19 -2.00
CA PHE A 105 -11.25 -2.35 -0.85
C PHE A 105 -9.80 -2.54 -1.27
N SER A 106 -9.53 -3.37 -2.30
CA SER A 106 -8.15 -3.62 -2.75
C SER A 106 -7.46 -2.35 -3.25
N THR A 107 -8.21 -1.44 -3.88
CA THR A 107 -7.68 -0.15 -4.31
C THR A 107 -7.35 0.74 -3.09
N ALA A 108 -8.22 0.79 -2.09
CA ALA A 108 -7.98 1.54 -0.85
C ALA A 108 -6.76 0.99 -0.10
N PHE A 109 -6.68 -0.33 0.06
CA PHE A 109 -5.57 -1.05 0.69
C PHE A 109 -4.24 -0.81 -0.06
N GLY A 110 -4.23 -1.01 -1.38
CA GLY A 110 -3.03 -0.86 -2.20
C GLY A 110 -2.54 0.59 -2.29
N ALA A 111 -3.45 1.58 -2.35
CA ALA A 111 -3.09 2.98 -2.30
C ALA A 111 -2.46 3.36 -0.95
N HIS A 112 -3.00 2.85 0.16
CA HIS A 112 -2.44 3.07 1.48
C HIS A 112 -1.08 2.42 1.66
N THR A 113 -0.98 1.10 1.45
CA THR A 113 0.26 0.33 1.70
C THR A 113 1.38 0.66 0.71
N GLY A 114 1.03 0.96 -0.54
CA GLY A 114 1.95 1.30 -1.61
C GLY A 114 2.31 2.78 -1.60
N ILE A 115 1.55 3.57 -2.34
CA ILE A 115 1.89 4.98 -2.62
C ILE A 115 1.61 5.93 -1.45
N GLY A 116 0.80 5.55 -0.48
CA GLY A 116 0.55 6.32 0.74
C GLY A 116 1.64 6.14 1.81
N THR A 117 2.21 4.93 1.94
CA THR A 117 3.15 4.59 3.02
C THR A 117 4.61 4.47 2.53
N MET A 118 4.85 3.82 1.39
CA MET A 118 6.22 3.56 0.94
C MET A 118 7.05 4.80 0.62
N PRO A 119 6.53 5.89 0.04
CA PRO A 119 7.36 7.06 -0.25
C PRO A 119 8.01 7.65 1.00
N ILE A 120 7.27 7.79 2.11
CA ILE A 120 7.87 8.31 3.35
C ILE A 120 8.79 7.26 4.01
N THR A 121 8.47 5.97 3.89
CA THR A 121 9.32 4.88 4.39
C THR A 121 10.67 4.86 3.67
N LEU A 122 10.70 5.12 2.36
CA LEU A 122 11.91 5.07 1.55
C LEU A 122 12.71 6.39 1.57
N TYR A 123 12.02 7.52 1.51
CA TYR A 123 12.63 8.82 1.23
C TYR A 123 12.50 9.84 2.36
N GLY A 124 11.69 9.57 3.38
CA GLY A 124 11.55 10.44 4.55
C GLY A 124 12.84 10.53 5.37
N THR A 125 13.01 11.62 6.13
CA THR A 125 14.03 11.69 7.16
C THR A 125 13.72 10.71 8.31
N GLU A 126 14.69 10.38 9.15
CA GLU A 126 14.45 9.49 10.30
C GLU A 126 13.36 10.03 11.23
N GLU A 127 13.34 11.33 11.45
CA GLU A 127 12.30 12.00 12.24
C GLU A 127 10.91 11.81 11.63
N GLN A 128 10.81 12.00 10.32
CA GLN A 128 9.55 11.80 9.58
C GLN A 128 9.11 10.32 9.62
N LYS A 129 10.03 9.38 9.40
CA LYS A 129 9.73 7.95 9.45
C LYS A 129 9.20 7.54 10.82
N LEU A 130 9.90 7.90 11.88
CA LEU A 130 9.51 7.59 13.27
C LEU A 130 8.16 8.22 13.66
N LYS A 131 7.83 9.38 13.10
CA LYS A 131 6.59 10.09 13.39
C LYS A 131 5.39 9.52 12.68
N TYR A 132 5.53 9.13 11.41
CA TYR A 132 4.40 8.82 10.53
C TYR A 132 4.26 7.33 10.22
N VAL A 133 5.37 6.62 9.96
CA VAL A 133 5.31 5.25 9.44
C VAL A 133 4.66 4.26 10.44
N PRO A 134 4.92 4.31 11.75
CA PRO A 134 4.24 3.42 12.70
C PRO A 134 2.71 3.54 12.69
N LYS A 135 2.22 4.76 12.53
CA LYS A 135 0.77 5.03 12.48
C LYS A 135 0.12 4.53 11.19
N LEU A 136 0.86 4.63 10.08
CA LEU A 136 0.43 4.08 8.80
C LEU A 136 0.46 2.54 8.80
N ALA A 137 1.51 1.94 9.35
CA ALA A 137 1.66 0.49 9.43
C ALA A 137 0.61 -0.18 10.34
N SER A 138 0.21 0.48 11.42
CA SER A 138 -0.81 -0.01 12.34
C SER A 138 -2.26 0.25 11.88
N GLY A 139 -2.47 1.14 10.90
CA GLY A 139 -3.81 1.58 10.50
C GLY A 139 -4.44 2.59 11.47
N GLU A 140 -3.63 3.20 12.38
CA GLU A 140 -4.08 4.37 13.14
C GLU A 140 -4.37 5.54 12.21
N TRP A 141 -3.52 5.72 11.18
CA TRP A 141 -3.68 6.71 10.12
C TRP A 141 -3.75 6.06 8.74
N PHE A 142 -4.52 6.67 7.85
CA PHE A 142 -4.61 6.24 6.45
C PHE A 142 -3.90 7.22 5.55
N GLY A 143 -3.14 6.66 4.60
CA GLY A 143 -2.35 7.42 3.64
C GLY A 143 -3.06 7.59 2.29
N ALA A 144 -2.90 8.78 1.70
CA ALA A 144 -3.26 9.08 0.33
C ALA A 144 -2.07 9.64 -0.46
N TYR A 145 -2.14 9.56 -1.79
CA TYR A 145 -1.11 10.08 -2.69
C TYR A 145 -1.74 11.02 -3.71
N CYS A 146 -1.40 12.29 -3.60
CA CYS A 146 -2.00 13.39 -4.36
C CYS A 146 -1.07 13.79 -5.53
N LEU A 147 -1.13 13.04 -6.63
CA LEU A 147 -0.37 13.29 -7.86
C LEU A 147 -1.23 13.96 -8.92
N THR A 148 -2.29 13.26 -9.37
CA THR A 148 -3.09 13.62 -10.54
C THR A 148 -3.80 14.97 -10.39
N GLU A 149 -3.78 15.76 -11.45
CA GLU A 149 -4.51 17.02 -11.57
C GLU A 149 -5.49 16.97 -12.74
N PRO A 150 -6.48 17.88 -12.83
CA PRO A 150 -7.38 17.94 -13.97
C PRO A 150 -6.67 18.07 -15.32
N GLY A 151 -5.51 18.75 -15.36
CA GLY A 151 -4.69 18.95 -16.55
C GLY A 151 -3.45 18.03 -16.67
N ALA A 152 -3.17 17.21 -15.67
CA ALA A 152 -1.96 16.38 -15.60
C ALA A 152 -2.29 14.96 -15.10
N GLY A 153 -2.51 14.05 -16.04
CA GLY A 153 -2.69 12.62 -15.81
C GLY A 153 -1.43 11.85 -16.20
N SER A 154 -1.38 11.32 -17.41
CA SER A 154 -0.20 10.59 -17.93
C SER A 154 1.04 11.48 -18.03
N ASP A 155 0.87 12.76 -18.30
CA ASP A 155 1.92 13.75 -18.17
C ASP A 155 2.03 14.24 -16.71
N ALA A 156 2.64 13.42 -15.87
CA ALA A 156 2.84 13.76 -14.45
C ALA A 156 3.82 14.92 -14.24
N GLY A 157 4.65 15.25 -15.24
CA GLY A 157 5.53 16.43 -15.23
C GLY A 157 4.81 17.75 -15.47
N GLY A 158 3.61 17.71 -16.06
CA GLY A 158 2.79 18.88 -16.37
C GLY A 158 1.96 19.41 -15.20
N GLN A 159 2.33 19.11 -13.96
CA GLN A 159 1.61 19.56 -12.77
C GLN A 159 1.71 21.07 -12.56
N THR A 160 0.66 21.64 -11.99
CA THR A 160 0.51 23.07 -11.72
C THR A 160 0.31 23.41 -10.24
N THR A 161 0.09 22.41 -9.39
CA THR A 161 0.06 22.61 -7.92
C THR A 161 1.39 23.14 -7.45
N THR A 162 1.40 24.29 -6.78
CA THR A 162 2.61 24.93 -6.27
C THR A 162 2.80 24.71 -4.78
N ALA A 163 4.06 24.69 -4.33
CA ALA A 163 4.45 24.71 -2.93
C ALA A 163 5.41 25.87 -2.70
N VAL A 164 4.91 27.00 -2.21
CA VAL A 164 5.70 28.22 -1.98
C VAL A 164 6.13 28.29 -0.50
N LEU A 165 7.43 28.40 -0.26
CA LEU A 165 7.97 28.56 1.10
C LEU A 165 7.57 29.94 1.66
N ASP A 166 6.96 29.93 2.86
CA ASP A 166 6.60 31.11 3.63
C ASP A 166 7.03 30.92 5.09
N GLY A 167 8.13 31.52 5.46
CA GLY A 167 8.77 31.30 6.77
C GLY A 167 9.18 29.82 6.95
N ASP A 168 8.64 29.16 7.95
CA ASP A 168 8.89 27.75 8.28
C ASP A 168 7.83 26.79 7.69
N SER A 169 6.96 27.29 6.83
CA SER A 169 5.83 26.56 6.27
C SER A 169 5.79 26.65 4.74
N TYR A 170 5.10 25.68 4.10
CA TYR A 170 4.79 25.76 2.68
C TYR A 170 3.33 26.09 2.47
N ILE A 171 3.04 27.04 1.59
CA ILE A 171 1.70 27.34 1.11
C ILE A 171 1.46 26.52 -0.15
N LEU A 172 0.51 25.59 -0.08
CA LEU A 172 0.10 24.75 -1.21
C LEU A 172 -1.07 25.39 -1.95
N ASN A 173 -0.93 25.62 -3.25
CA ASN A 173 -2.01 26.10 -4.11
C ASN A 173 -2.15 25.20 -5.34
N GLY A 174 -3.33 24.62 -5.52
CA GLY A 174 -3.59 23.73 -6.63
C GLY A 174 -4.85 22.88 -6.43
N ARG A 175 -5.06 21.96 -7.36
CA ARG A 175 -6.20 21.04 -7.32
C ARG A 175 -5.74 19.64 -7.73
N LYS A 176 -5.89 18.68 -6.84
CA LYS A 176 -5.68 17.26 -7.11
C LYS A 176 -7.02 16.57 -7.36
N THR A 177 -7.03 15.54 -8.20
CA THR A 177 -8.24 14.82 -8.58
C THR A 177 -7.99 13.30 -8.61
N PHE A 178 -9.06 12.51 -8.47
CA PHE A 178 -9.01 11.04 -8.44
C PHE A 178 -8.08 10.47 -7.35
N ILE A 179 -8.10 11.10 -6.16
CA ILE A 179 -7.24 10.70 -5.06
C ILE A 179 -7.91 9.59 -4.25
N THR A 180 -7.40 8.37 -4.39
CA THR A 180 -7.83 7.23 -3.58
C THR A 180 -7.57 7.50 -2.11
N ASN A 181 -8.50 7.12 -1.26
CA ASN A 181 -8.52 7.34 0.19
C ASN A 181 -8.69 8.81 0.64
N ALA A 182 -8.77 9.80 -0.25
CA ALA A 182 -8.92 11.20 0.16
C ALA A 182 -10.05 11.45 1.20
N PRO A 183 -11.22 10.77 1.14
CA PRO A 183 -12.27 10.96 2.14
C PRO A 183 -11.95 10.45 3.55
N ILE A 184 -10.98 9.54 3.68
CA ILE A 184 -10.64 8.85 4.94
C ILE A 184 -9.17 9.06 5.35
N ALA A 185 -8.39 9.82 4.57
CA ALA A 185 -6.96 9.96 4.79
C ALA A 185 -6.64 10.94 5.93
N ASP A 186 -5.79 10.48 6.86
CA ASP A 186 -5.17 11.31 7.91
C ASP A 186 -3.84 11.89 7.44
N PHE A 187 -3.24 11.27 6.43
CA PHE A 187 -1.91 11.61 5.90
C PHE A 187 -1.95 11.65 4.37
N ALA A 188 -1.39 12.69 3.78
CA ALA A 188 -1.33 12.82 2.33
C ALA A 188 0.09 13.20 1.86
N ILE A 189 0.58 12.47 0.86
CA ILE A 189 1.76 12.85 0.09
C ILE A 189 1.30 13.70 -1.09
N VAL A 190 1.67 14.97 -1.10
CA VAL A 190 1.28 15.92 -2.16
C VAL A 190 2.48 16.22 -3.02
N ILE A 191 2.35 15.93 -4.32
CA ILE A 191 3.37 16.30 -5.31
C ILE A 191 3.06 17.70 -5.82
N ALA A 192 4.05 18.60 -5.73
CA ALA A 192 3.94 20.01 -6.12
C ALA A 192 5.25 20.52 -6.74
N VAL A 193 5.18 21.64 -7.44
CA VAL A 193 6.30 22.35 -8.08
C VAL A 193 6.58 23.67 -7.36
#